data_ba102dd85eda5e5222d73e473ba2faae
#
_entry.id   ba102dd85eda5e5222d73e473ba2faae
#
_cell.length_a   1.000
_cell.length_b   1.000
_cell.length_c   1.000
_cell.angle_alpha   90.00
_cell.angle_beta   90.00
_cell.angle_gamma   90.00
#
_symmetry.space_group_name_H-M   'P 1'
#
loop_
_entity.id
_entity.type
_entity.pdbx_description
1 polymer ?
#
loop_
_entity_poly.entity_id
_entity_poly.type
_entity_poly.pdbx_seq_one_letter_code
_entity_poly.pdbx_strand_id
1 'polypeptide(L)'
;MRVRRSAVLLSVAAILLVGAAFVIFADRQDRSTEATTSGTADAAPASAPDLPTAASPAVGALFIEDAHYCTASVVHSQQGDVLLTAAHCIHDGEGGGYLTGISFAPGYHDGVAPFGYWTVSDELVAPGWSASSDPDLDVGFATAHQAGATRSLESLVGANTLATGSEFEQAITLTGYPDDSEVPAVCRNTTSRQDAYQLKVDCAGFPTGTSGGPWVVGEDPKTRLGTVIGVIGGFEYGGDDPDTSYSSYFDKDVLALYRQTTART
;
A
#
# COMPACT_ATOMS: atom_id res chain seq x y z
N MET A 1 31.47 41.87 -24.45
CA MET A 1 32.75 41.66 -25.13
C MET A 1 33.04 40.17 -25.24
N ARG A 2 33.15 39.73 -26.48
CA ARG A 2 33.61 38.41 -27.02
C ARG A 2 32.79 37.14 -26.78
N VAL A 3 32.00 36.88 -27.80
CA VAL A 3 31.48 35.61 -28.30
C VAL A 3 32.65 34.67 -28.70
N ARG A 4 32.54 33.39 -28.39
CA ARG A 4 33.19 32.34 -29.20
C ARG A 4 32.21 31.21 -29.50
N ARG A 5 31.90 31.12 -30.77
CA ARG A 5 31.30 29.99 -31.48
C ARG A 5 32.41 29.00 -31.87
N SER A 6 32.16 27.71 -31.85
CA SER A 6 32.80 26.70 -32.71
C SER A 6 31.89 25.47 -32.65
N ALA A 7 31.16 25.15 -33.67
CA ALA A 7 31.45 24.48 -34.94
C ALA A 7 31.43 22.94 -34.80
N VAL A 8 30.37 22.41 -35.23
CA VAL A 8 29.96 21.23 -36.03
C VAL A 8 31.11 20.41 -36.62
N LEU A 9 31.01 19.08 -36.45
CA LEU A 9 31.55 18.11 -37.38
C LEU A 9 30.60 16.92 -37.51
N LEU A 10 29.97 16.86 -38.67
CA LEU A 10 29.29 15.69 -39.24
C LEU A 10 30.36 14.66 -39.67
N SER A 11 30.09 13.38 -39.45
CA SER A 11 30.75 12.30 -40.19
C SER A 11 29.71 11.29 -40.62
N VAL A 12 29.57 11.20 -41.93
CA VAL A 12 28.80 10.22 -42.72
C VAL A 12 29.78 9.14 -43.18
N ALA A 13 29.39 7.89 -43.16
CA ALA A 13 29.77 6.78 -44.04
C ALA A 13 29.51 5.44 -43.29
N ALA A 14 29.11 4.33 -43.82
CA ALA A 14 28.79 3.89 -45.17
C ALA A 14 28.05 2.53 -45.02
N ILE A 15 27.22 2.29 -45.98
CA ILE A 15 26.46 1.07 -46.28
C ILE A 15 27.39 -0.07 -46.66
N LEU A 16 27.14 -1.30 -46.19
CA LEU A 16 27.52 -2.52 -46.89
C LEU A 16 26.36 -3.54 -46.83
N LEU A 17 25.79 -3.74 -48.01
CA LEU A 17 24.90 -4.83 -48.39
C LEU A 17 25.76 -6.09 -48.66
N VAL A 18 25.38 -7.23 -48.11
CA VAL A 18 25.71 -8.55 -48.67
C VAL A 18 24.43 -9.40 -48.63
N GLY A 19 24.07 -9.83 -49.81
CA GLY A 19 22.87 -10.58 -50.11
C GLY A 19 23.07 -12.10 -50.11
N ALA A 20 21.92 -12.72 -50.22
CA ALA A 20 21.59 -14.01 -50.83
C ALA A 20 21.90 -15.30 -50.07
N ALA A 21 20.85 -16.06 -49.75
CA ALA A 21 20.52 -17.28 -50.52
C ALA A 21 19.18 -17.87 -50.07
N PHE A 22 18.25 -17.93 -51.03
CA PHE A 22 17.02 -18.73 -50.99
C PHE A 22 17.38 -20.23 -51.06
N VAL A 23 16.82 -21.02 -50.15
CA VAL A 23 16.61 -22.45 -50.40
C VAL A 23 15.17 -22.75 -50.11
N ILE A 24 14.44 -23.03 -51.21
CA ILE A 24 13.08 -23.53 -51.20
C ILE A 24 13.17 -25.04 -51.02
N PHE A 25 12.58 -25.57 -49.97
CA PHE A 25 12.17 -26.99 -49.93
C PHE A 25 10.65 -27.03 -49.83
N ALA A 26 10.03 -27.45 -50.92
CA ALA A 26 8.67 -27.89 -50.95
C ALA A 26 8.65 -29.39 -50.60
N ASP A 27 7.86 -29.77 -49.61
CA ASP A 27 7.35 -31.14 -49.57
C ASP A 27 5.97 -31.19 -48.93
N ARG A 28 5.13 -31.75 -49.70
CA ARG A 28 3.83 -32.44 -49.64
C ARG A 28 2.96 -32.36 -48.41
N GLN A 29 1.76 -31.92 -48.72
CA GLN A 29 0.51 -32.16 -48.03
C GLN A 29 0.27 -33.65 -47.70
N ASP A 30 -0.11 -33.88 -46.45
CA ASP A 30 -0.98 -34.98 -46.10
C ASP A 30 -2.15 -34.41 -45.27
N ARG A 31 -3.36 -34.59 -45.82
CA ARG A 31 -4.62 -34.14 -45.24
C ARG A 31 -5.09 -35.26 -44.32
N SER A 32 -5.00 -35.04 -43.01
CA SER A 32 -5.85 -35.78 -42.07
C SER A 32 -6.79 -34.82 -41.38
N THR A 33 -8.06 -34.98 -41.72
CA THR A 33 -9.19 -34.34 -41.08
C THR A 33 -9.36 -34.89 -39.70
N GLU A 34 -8.97 -34.15 -38.65
CA GLU A 34 -9.37 -34.44 -37.29
C GLU A 34 -10.29 -33.32 -36.76
N ALA A 35 -11.42 -33.78 -36.23
CA ALA A 35 -12.46 -32.97 -35.69
C ALA A 35 -11.99 -32.15 -34.50
N THR A 36 -12.06 -30.81 -34.61
CA THR A 36 -11.79 -29.91 -33.51
C THR A 36 -12.95 -29.92 -32.52
N THR A 37 -12.83 -30.69 -31.45
CA THR A 37 -13.63 -30.46 -30.25
C THR A 37 -13.07 -29.23 -29.55
N SER A 38 -13.82 -28.11 -29.61
CA SER A 38 -13.56 -26.94 -28.79
C SER A 38 -13.82 -27.27 -27.33
N GLY A 39 -12.79 -27.79 -26.66
CA GLY A 39 -12.75 -27.77 -25.20
C GLY A 39 -12.43 -26.36 -24.74
N THR A 40 -13.38 -25.70 -24.09
CA THR A 40 -13.09 -24.53 -23.26
C THR A 40 -12.12 -25.00 -22.18
N ALA A 41 -10.84 -24.67 -22.34
CA ALA A 41 -9.88 -24.81 -21.26
C ALA A 41 -10.34 -23.83 -20.17
N ASP A 42 -10.86 -24.36 -19.07
CA ASP A 42 -10.95 -23.61 -17.82
C ASP A 42 -9.54 -23.12 -17.49
N ALA A 43 -9.36 -21.81 -17.57
CA ALA A 43 -8.13 -21.20 -17.12
C ALA A 43 -7.98 -21.52 -15.62
N ALA A 44 -6.93 -22.24 -15.27
CA ALA A 44 -6.59 -22.46 -13.89
C ALA A 44 -6.56 -21.10 -13.16
N PRO A 45 -7.09 -21.02 -11.94
CA PRO A 45 -7.04 -19.78 -11.17
C PRO A 45 -5.58 -19.33 -11.07
N ALA A 46 -5.32 -18.06 -11.39
CA ALA A 46 -3.99 -17.48 -11.27
C ALA A 46 -3.49 -17.75 -9.84
N SER A 47 -2.29 -18.31 -9.72
CA SER A 47 -1.65 -18.52 -8.44
C SER A 47 -1.50 -17.18 -7.72
N ALA A 48 -1.72 -17.17 -6.40
CA ALA A 48 -1.44 -15.99 -5.59
C ALA A 48 0.03 -15.56 -5.78
N PRO A 49 0.31 -14.24 -5.83
CA PRO A 49 1.68 -13.75 -5.94
C PRO A 49 2.56 -14.26 -4.79
N ASP A 50 3.85 -14.48 -5.06
CA ASP A 50 4.84 -14.76 -4.02
C ASP A 50 5.08 -13.47 -3.23
N LEU A 51 4.69 -13.46 -1.95
CA LEU A 51 4.89 -12.36 -1.02
C LEU A 51 5.98 -12.69 0.00
N PRO A 52 6.71 -11.70 0.52
CA PRO A 52 7.58 -11.90 1.66
C PRO A 52 6.80 -12.56 2.81
N THR A 53 7.30 -13.68 3.33
CA THR A 53 6.59 -14.49 4.35
C THR A 53 6.34 -13.73 5.67
N ALA A 54 6.99 -12.59 5.87
CA ALA A 54 6.86 -11.76 7.07
C ALA A 54 5.74 -10.72 6.99
N ALA A 55 5.36 -10.25 5.79
CA ALA A 55 4.40 -9.17 5.60
C ALA A 55 2.98 -9.68 5.30
N SER A 56 1.97 -8.87 5.65
CA SER A 56 0.57 -9.11 5.29
C SER A 56 0.27 -8.58 3.90
N PRO A 57 -0.41 -9.33 3.02
CA PRO A 57 -0.85 -8.80 1.73
C PRO A 57 -1.85 -7.65 1.85
N ALA A 58 -2.55 -7.53 2.99
CA ALA A 58 -3.48 -6.44 3.27
C ALA A 58 -2.79 -5.13 3.71
N VAL A 59 -1.45 -5.13 3.90
CA VAL A 59 -0.67 -3.93 4.19
C VAL A 59 0.11 -3.55 2.94
N GLY A 60 0.19 -2.26 2.63
CA GLY A 60 0.85 -1.78 1.44
C GLY A 60 1.37 -0.35 1.58
N ALA A 61 2.17 0.05 0.61
CA ALA A 61 2.71 1.40 0.53
C ALA A 61 1.72 2.36 -0.13
N LEU A 62 1.67 3.61 0.35
CA LEU A 62 0.99 4.73 -0.29
C LEU A 62 2.00 5.51 -1.14
N PHE A 63 1.61 5.82 -2.36
CA PHE A 63 2.41 6.54 -3.34
C PHE A 63 1.75 7.86 -3.73
N ILE A 64 2.58 8.89 -3.93
CA ILE A 64 2.26 10.07 -4.73
C ILE A 64 3.27 10.11 -5.87
N GLU A 65 2.79 10.16 -7.11
CA GLU A 65 3.61 9.95 -8.30
C GLU A 65 4.34 8.58 -8.24
N ASP A 66 5.67 8.57 -8.29
CA ASP A 66 6.49 7.35 -8.29
C ASP A 66 7.17 7.05 -6.95
N ALA A 67 6.89 7.85 -5.90
CA ALA A 67 7.52 7.72 -4.59
C ALA A 67 6.51 7.24 -3.54
N HIS A 68 6.82 6.16 -2.81
CA HIS A 68 6.04 5.80 -1.63
C HIS A 68 6.50 6.66 -0.43
N TYR A 69 5.54 7.07 0.39
CA TYR A 69 5.77 8.04 1.45
C TYR A 69 5.07 7.70 2.77
N CYS A 70 4.13 6.78 2.73
CA CYS A 70 3.33 6.30 3.87
C CYS A 70 2.93 4.84 3.67
N THR A 71 2.34 4.28 4.70
CA THR A 71 1.80 2.92 4.76
C THR A 71 0.29 2.98 4.97
N ALA A 72 -0.45 2.02 4.42
CA ALA A 72 -1.87 1.82 4.73
C ALA A 72 -2.19 0.33 4.88
N SER A 73 -3.34 0.03 5.46
CA SER A 73 -3.84 -1.34 5.53
C SER A 73 -5.32 -1.42 5.16
N VAL A 74 -5.70 -2.55 4.55
CA VAL A 74 -7.10 -2.85 4.26
C VAL A 74 -7.81 -3.23 5.55
N VAL A 75 -8.92 -2.56 5.84
CA VAL A 75 -9.81 -2.91 6.95
C VAL A 75 -11.17 -3.36 6.41
N HIS A 76 -11.77 -4.31 7.12
CA HIS A 76 -13.03 -4.93 6.70
C HIS A 76 -14.12 -3.87 6.45
N SER A 77 -14.82 -4.01 5.33
CA SER A 77 -16.03 -3.22 5.02
C SER A 77 -16.98 -4.05 4.16
N GLN A 78 -18.24 -3.62 4.07
CA GLN A 78 -19.23 -4.35 3.27
C GLN A 78 -18.84 -4.36 1.78
N GLN A 79 -18.24 -3.30 1.28
CA GLN A 79 -17.80 -3.17 -0.12
C GLN A 79 -16.39 -3.75 -0.33
N GLY A 80 -15.60 -3.86 0.75
CA GLY A 80 -14.26 -4.45 0.71
C GLY A 80 -13.21 -3.55 0.06
N ASP A 81 -13.30 -2.24 0.26
CA ASP A 81 -12.46 -1.23 -0.38
C ASP A 81 -11.87 -0.19 0.59
N VAL A 82 -12.09 -0.34 1.89
CA VAL A 82 -11.67 0.66 2.90
C VAL A 82 -10.22 0.47 3.31
N LEU A 83 -9.47 1.56 3.29
CA LEU A 83 -8.12 1.69 3.82
C LEU A 83 -8.13 2.43 5.15
N LEU A 84 -7.21 2.04 6.02
CA LEU A 84 -6.82 2.71 7.24
C LEU A 84 -5.36 3.16 7.13
N THR A 85 -5.08 4.40 7.52
CA THR A 85 -3.74 5.01 7.57
C THR A 85 -3.70 6.10 8.64
N ALA A 86 -2.59 6.83 8.76
CA ALA A 86 -2.53 8.06 9.56
C ALA A 86 -3.25 9.22 8.84
N ALA A 87 -3.80 10.17 9.59
CA ALA A 87 -4.43 11.34 8.98
C ALA A 87 -3.45 12.19 8.20
N HIS A 88 -2.23 12.38 8.71
CA HIS A 88 -1.19 13.15 8.02
C HIS A 88 -0.73 12.53 6.69
N CYS A 89 -1.03 11.25 6.45
CA CYS A 89 -0.76 10.60 5.16
C CYS A 89 -1.76 10.96 4.06
N ILE A 90 -2.91 11.55 4.41
CA ILE A 90 -3.97 11.89 3.46
C ILE A 90 -4.46 13.34 3.57
N HIS A 91 -4.03 14.08 4.61
CA HIS A 91 -4.46 15.47 4.85
C HIS A 91 -3.38 16.26 5.61
N ASP A 92 -3.03 17.43 5.12
CA ASP A 92 -1.95 18.29 5.65
C ASP A 92 -2.21 18.88 7.06
N GLY A 93 -3.36 18.60 7.69
CA GLY A 93 -3.72 19.13 9.01
C GLY A 93 -4.22 20.57 8.98
N GLU A 94 -3.91 21.35 10.04
CA GLU A 94 -4.38 22.73 10.22
C GLU A 94 -3.97 23.63 9.05
N GLY A 95 -4.97 24.27 8.45
CA GLY A 95 -4.76 25.18 7.31
C GLY A 95 -4.44 24.50 5.98
N GLY A 96 -4.32 23.18 5.97
CA GLY A 96 -4.10 22.37 4.77
C GLY A 96 -5.38 21.76 4.20
N GLY A 97 -5.21 20.78 3.33
CA GLY A 97 -6.30 20.07 2.66
C GLY A 97 -5.95 18.59 2.46
N TYR A 98 -6.87 17.88 1.83
CA TYR A 98 -6.60 16.51 1.40
C TYR A 98 -5.53 16.46 0.33
N LEU A 99 -4.62 15.51 0.44
CA LEU A 99 -3.62 15.23 -0.58
C LEU A 99 -4.33 14.66 -1.83
N THR A 100 -3.68 14.76 -2.97
CA THR A 100 -4.27 14.31 -4.25
C THR A 100 -3.31 13.40 -5.00
N GLY A 101 -3.86 12.52 -5.84
CA GLY A 101 -3.03 11.63 -6.67
C GLY A 101 -2.47 10.46 -5.89
N ILE A 102 -3.06 10.12 -4.75
CA ILE A 102 -2.61 8.99 -3.93
C ILE A 102 -2.98 7.68 -4.60
N SER A 103 -2.05 6.74 -4.61
CA SER A 103 -2.29 5.35 -4.96
C SER A 103 -1.78 4.40 -3.86
N PHE A 104 -2.44 3.27 -3.72
CA PHE A 104 -2.12 2.22 -2.75
C PHE A 104 -1.62 0.97 -3.48
N ALA A 105 -0.50 0.42 -3.05
CA ALA A 105 0.06 -0.83 -3.58
C ALA A 105 0.07 -1.90 -2.47
N PRO A 106 -0.99 -2.74 -2.36
CA PRO A 106 -1.06 -3.79 -1.35
C PRO A 106 0.01 -4.85 -1.58
N GLY A 107 0.65 -5.30 -0.50
CA GLY A 107 1.71 -6.30 -0.54
C GLY A 107 2.94 -5.87 -1.34
N TYR A 108 3.20 -4.58 -1.51
CA TYR A 108 4.36 -4.04 -2.21
C TYR A 108 5.67 -4.61 -1.67
N HIS A 109 6.59 -5.00 -2.53
CA HIS A 109 7.93 -5.49 -2.15
C HIS A 109 8.87 -5.52 -3.35
N ASP A 110 10.16 -5.30 -3.11
CA ASP A 110 11.23 -5.40 -4.13
C ASP A 110 10.93 -4.63 -5.44
N GLY A 111 10.29 -3.46 -5.34
CA GLY A 111 9.87 -2.66 -6.49
C GLY A 111 8.65 -3.21 -7.23
N VAL A 112 7.95 -4.21 -6.68
CA VAL A 112 6.81 -4.87 -7.32
C VAL A 112 5.51 -4.59 -6.57
N ALA A 113 4.47 -4.21 -7.31
CA ALA A 113 3.09 -4.13 -6.83
C ALA A 113 2.31 -5.38 -7.29
N PRO A 114 2.30 -6.48 -6.52
CA PRO A 114 1.79 -7.78 -6.98
C PRO A 114 0.29 -7.78 -7.26
N PHE A 115 -0.46 -6.87 -6.62
CA PHE A 115 -1.90 -6.67 -6.84
C PHE A 115 -2.20 -5.38 -7.61
N GLY A 116 -1.17 -4.76 -8.21
CA GLY A 116 -1.26 -3.49 -8.92
C GLY A 116 -1.43 -2.29 -7.98
N TYR A 117 -1.65 -1.13 -8.59
CA TYR A 117 -1.90 0.14 -7.89
C TYR A 117 -3.40 0.41 -7.86
N TRP A 118 -3.90 0.85 -6.71
CA TRP A 118 -5.29 1.19 -6.44
C TRP A 118 -5.39 2.68 -6.20
N THR A 119 -6.24 3.37 -6.94
CA THR A 119 -6.49 4.80 -6.74
C THR A 119 -7.18 5.02 -5.40
N VAL A 120 -6.64 5.91 -4.59
CA VAL A 120 -7.23 6.31 -3.29
C VAL A 120 -8.19 7.47 -3.51
N SER A 121 -9.33 7.44 -2.84
CA SER A 121 -10.39 8.47 -2.91
C SER A 121 -11.23 8.47 -1.64
N ASP A 122 -12.17 9.41 -1.55
CA ASP A 122 -13.11 9.56 -0.44
C ASP A 122 -12.44 9.58 0.93
N GLU A 123 -11.27 10.24 0.98
CA GLU A 123 -10.46 10.39 2.18
C GLU A 123 -11.28 11.07 3.29
N LEU A 124 -11.08 10.60 4.52
CA LEU A 124 -11.78 11.13 5.68
C LEU A 124 -10.85 11.17 6.89
N VAL A 125 -10.72 12.35 7.47
CA VAL A 125 -10.04 12.58 8.75
C VAL A 125 -10.99 13.22 9.76
N ALA A 126 -10.66 13.13 11.04
CA ALA A 126 -11.45 13.76 12.09
C ALA A 126 -11.39 15.30 11.98
N PRO A 127 -12.49 16.02 12.33
CA PRO A 127 -12.50 17.48 12.31
C PRO A 127 -11.41 18.13 13.18
N GLY A 128 -11.03 17.52 14.30
CA GLY A 128 -9.93 18.02 15.14
C GLY A 128 -8.59 17.94 14.45
N TRP A 129 -8.33 16.92 13.63
CA TRP A 129 -7.13 16.87 12.79
C TRP A 129 -7.10 18.04 11.80
N SER A 130 -8.14 18.21 11.00
CA SER A 130 -8.18 19.28 9.98
C SER A 130 -8.20 20.71 10.56
N ALA A 131 -8.68 20.87 11.79
CA ALA A 131 -8.79 22.19 12.45
C ALA A 131 -7.54 22.60 13.22
N SER A 132 -6.77 21.66 13.78
CA SER A 132 -5.68 21.98 14.72
C SER A 132 -4.52 20.97 14.68
N SER A 133 -4.49 20.05 13.72
CA SER A 133 -3.52 18.94 13.66
C SER A 133 -3.40 18.20 14.99
N ASP A 134 -4.55 17.90 15.61
CA ASP A 134 -4.61 17.24 16.92
C ASP A 134 -4.00 15.83 16.83
N PRO A 135 -2.86 15.56 17.49
CA PRO A 135 -2.19 14.28 17.40
C PRO A 135 -3.01 13.11 17.94
N ASP A 136 -3.98 13.37 18.82
CA ASP A 136 -4.88 12.32 19.33
C ASP A 136 -5.88 11.83 18.27
N LEU A 137 -5.95 12.53 17.13
CA LEU A 137 -6.83 12.26 16.00
C LEU A 137 -6.08 11.99 14.69
N ASP A 138 -4.79 11.67 14.76
CA ASP A 138 -3.96 11.35 13.58
C ASP A 138 -4.27 9.95 13.03
N VAL A 139 -5.53 9.75 12.68
CA VAL A 139 -6.07 8.53 12.06
C VAL A 139 -6.94 8.93 10.88
N GLY A 140 -6.75 8.27 9.75
CA GLY A 140 -7.50 8.53 8.53
C GLY A 140 -8.03 7.26 7.87
N PHE A 141 -9.15 7.39 7.17
CA PHE A 141 -9.72 6.35 6.33
C PHE A 141 -9.90 6.88 4.91
N ALA A 142 -9.85 5.97 3.95
CA ALA A 142 -10.10 6.27 2.54
C ALA A 142 -10.73 5.06 1.86
N THR A 143 -11.17 5.21 0.62
CA THR A 143 -11.52 4.10 -0.25
C THR A 143 -10.44 3.88 -1.30
N ALA A 144 -10.31 2.65 -1.79
CA ALA A 144 -9.36 2.32 -2.84
C ALA A 144 -10.05 1.53 -3.95
N HIS A 145 -9.87 1.97 -5.19
CA HIS A 145 -10.45 1.32 -6.36
C HIS A 145 -9.43 1.15 -7.48
N GLN A 146 -9.65 0.16 -8.33
CA GLN A 146 -8.81 -0.08 -9.49
C GLN A 146 -9.69 -0.18 -10.74
N ALA A 147 -9.36 0.60 -11.77
CA ALA A 147 -10.12 0.60 -13.02
C ALA A 147 -10.13 -0.80 -13.67
N GLY A 148 -11.33 -1.31 -13.97
CA GLY A 148 -11.49 -2.64 -14.57
C GLY A 148 -11.37 -3.81 -13.58
N ALA A 149 -11.17 -3.58 -12.31
CA ALA A 149 -11.18 -4.65 -11.31
C ALA A 149 -12.58 -5.28 -11.24
N THR A 150 -12.61 -6.62 -11.21
CA THR A 150 -13.83 -7.42 -11.05
C THR A 150 -14.01 -7.94 -9.62
N ARG A 151 -13.03 -7.69 -8.75
CA ARG A 151 -12.99 -8.10 -7.36
C ARG A 151 -12.71 -6.89 -6.48
N SER A 152 -13.28 -6.87 -5.27
CA SER A 152 -12.93 -5.87 -4.28
C SER A 152 -11.49 -6.10 -3.76
N LEU A 153 -10.88 -5.05 -3.22
CA LEU A 153 -9.54 -5.12 -2.66
C LEU A 153 -9.45 -6.16 -1.54
N GLU A 154 -10.38 -6.15 -0.58
CA GLU A 154 -10.46 -7.13 0.51
C GLU A 154 -10.56 -8.57 -0.02
N SER A 155 -11.32 -8.81 -1.09
CA SER A 155 -11.45 -10.15 -1.67
C SER A 155 -10.16 -10.67 -2.33
N LEU A 156 -9.22 -9.78 -2.63
CA LEU A 156 -7.92 -10.11 -3.22
C LEU A 156 -6.85 -10.35 -2.14
N VAL A 157 -6.79 -9.50 -1.14
CA VAL A 157 -5.67 -9.46 -0.18
C VAL A 157 -6.08 -9.76 1.27
N GLY A 158 -7.39 -9.89 1.53
CA GLY A 158 -7.94 -9.94 2.88
C GLY A 158 -8.03 -8.57 3.52
N ALA A 159 -8.54 -8.53 4.75
CA ALA A 159 -8.65 -7.30 5.54
C ALA A 159 -8.49 -7.60 7.03
N ASN A 160 -7.93 -6.64 7.77
CA ASN A 160 -7.94 -6.65 9.22
C ASN A 160 -9.31 -6.22 9.75
N THR A 161 -9.72 -6.73 10.90
CA THR A 161 -10.84 -6.15 11.64
C THR A 161 -10.37 -4.93 12.43
N LEU A 162 -11.26 -3.94 12.63
CA LEU A 162 -10.97 -2.78 13.47
C LEU A 162 -11.51 -3.01 14.87
N ALA A 163 -10.69 -2.73 15.91
CA ALA A 163 -11.16 -2.64 17.29
C ALA A 163 -10.85 -1.28 17.89
N THR A 164 -11.69 -0.85 18.82
CA THR A 164 -11.54 0.37 19.60
C THR A 164 -11.74 0.07 21.09
N GLY A 165 -11.14 0.90 21.96
CA GLY A 165 -11.23 0.70 23.40
C GLY A 165 -10.38 -0.48 23.89
N SER A 166 -9.32 -0.83 23.18
CA SER A 166 -8.38 -1.90 23.56
C SER A 166 -7.57 -1.53 24.79
N GLU A 167 -7.09 -2.54 25.53
CA GLU A 167 -6.12 -2.32 26.60
C GLU A 167 -4.82 -1.71 26.05
N PHE A 168 -4.11 -0.92 26.88
CA PHE A 168 -2.88 -0.25 26.46
C PHE A 168 -1.71 -1.23 26.28
N GLU A 169 -1.72 -2.35 27.00
CA GLU A 169 -0.67 -3.38 26.90
C GLU A 169 -1.16 -4.54 26.05
N GLN A 170 -0.74 -4.59 24.79
CA GLN A 170 -1.13 -5.60 23.81
C GLN A 170 0.11 -6.10 23.04
N ALA A 171 0.23 -7.41 22.86
CA ALA A 171 1.21 -7.96 21.93
C ALA A 171 0.73 -7.73 20.49
N ILE A 172 1.51 -6.98 19.73
CA ILE A 172 1.18 -6.61 18.35
C ILE A 172 2.22 -7.11 17.34
N THR A 173 1.78 -7.23 16.09
CA THR A 173 2.64 -7.15 14.91
C THR A 173 2.46 -5.76 14.30
N LEU A 174 3.58 -5.05 14.12
CA LEU A 174 3.69 -3.76 13.45
C LEU A 174 4.29 -3.97 12.07
N THR A 175 3.71 -3.40 11.04
CA THR A 175 4.24 -3.43 9.67
C THR A 175 4.22 -2.02 9.09
N GLY A 176 5.31 -1.61 8.44
CA GLY A 176 5.42 -0.31 7.79
C GLY A 176 6.39 -0.35 6.61
N TYR A 177 6.28 0.61 5.70
CA TYR A 177 7.12 0.75 4.52
C TYR A 177 8.04 1.95 4.68
N PRO A 178 9.34 1.77 5.07
CA PRO A 178 10.31 2.86 5.07
C PRO A 178 10.45 3.47 3.66
N ASP A 179 10.51 4.79 3.55
CA ASP A 179 10.58 5.49 2.26
C ASP A 179 11.90 5.25 1.49
N ASP A 180 12.91 4.74 2.17
CA ASP A 180 14.19 4.37 1.61
C ASP A 180 14.34 2.85 1.34
N SER A 181 13.26 2.07 1.48
CA SER A 181 13.27 0.61 1.36
C SER A 181 12.11 0.08 0.51
N GLU A 182 12.44 -0.78 -0.43
CA GLU A 182 11.46 -1.48 -1.28
C GLU A 182 10.81 -2.70 -0.59
N VAL A 183 11.13 -2.94 0.70
CA VAL A 183 10.57 -4.04 1.48
C VAL A 183 10.01 -3.52 2.81
N PRO A 184 8.87 -4.07 3.28
CA PRO A 184 8.30 -3.65 4.54
C PRO A 184 9.16 -4.07 5.75
N ALA A 185 9.25 -3.18 6.74
CA ALA A 185 9.70 -3.52 8.08
C ALA A 185 8.58 -4.21 8.86
N VAL A 186 8.93 -5.23 9.63
CA VAL A 186 7.98 -5.95 10.50
C VAL A 186 8.60 -6.13 11.88
N CYS A 187 7.88 -5.73 12.91
CA CYS A 187 8.28 -5.91 14.32
C CYS A 187 7.16 -6.56 15.12
N ARG A 188 7.52 -7.32 16.15
CA ARG A 188 6.60 -7.85 17.15
C ARG A 188 7.06 -7.42 18.53
N ASN A 189 6.20 -6.66 19.21
CA ASN A 189 6.46 -6.23 20.58
C ASN A 189 5.15 -5.97 21.33
N THR A 190 5.25 -5.60 22.59
CA THR A 190 4.12 -5.24 23.43
C THR A 190 4.00 -3.72 23.50
N THR A 191 2.79 -3.22 23.27
CA THR A 191 2.47 -1.80 23.41
C THR A 191 2.47 -1.37 24.87
N SER A 192 2.63 -0.09 25.10
CA SER A 192 2.50 0.55 26.40
C SER A 192 1.70 1.85 26.26
N ARG A 193 1.30 2.42 27.39
CA ARG A 193 0.63 3.69 27.43
C ARG A 193 1.63 4.84 27.37
N GLN A 194 1.51 5.72 26.37
CA GLN A 194 2.24 7.00 26.35
C GLN A 194 1.51 8.03 27.22
N ASP A 195 0.21 8.23 26.97
CA ASP A 195 -0.66 9.10 27.79
C ASP A 195 -2.14 8.63 27.72
N ALA A 196 -3.11 9.51 27.93
CA ALA A 196 -4.52 9.14 27.95
C ALA A 196 -5.05 8.72 26.57
N TYR A 197 -4.47 9.25 25.50
CA TYR A 197 -4.96 9.12 24.12
C TYR A 197 -3.88 8.64 23.16
N GLN A 198 -2.71 8.21 23.68
CA GLN A 198 -1.62 7.74 22.85
C GLN A 198 -1.07 6.40 23.35
N LEU A 199 -0.85 5.50 22.40
CA LEU A 199 -0.10 4.26 22.57
C LEU A 199 1.36 4.46 22.17
N LYS A 200 2.24 3.63 22.71
CA LYS A 200 3.66 3.56 22.36
C LYS A 200 4.08 2.12 22.16
N VAL A 201 5.02 1.90 21.22
CA VAL A 201 5.73 0.62 21.08
C VAL A 201 7.20 0.87 20.72
N ASP A 202 8.11 0.13 21.34
CA ASP A 202 9.53 0.16 21.01
C ASP A 202 9.80 -0.90 19.92
N CYS A 203 10.00 -0.45 18.69
CA CYS A 203 10.23 -1.27 17.50
C CYS A 203 11.27 -0.59 16.61
N ALA A 204 12.46 -1.18 16.50
CA ALA A 204 13.52 -0.61 15.68
C ALA A 204 13.24 -0.74 14.16
N GLY A 205 13.67 0.27 13.41
CA GLY A 205 13.63 0.25 11.95
C GLY A 205 12.31 0.75 11.35
N PHE A 206 11.66 1.71 12.01
CA PHE A 206 10.43 2.36 11.52
C PHE A 206 10.64 3.88 11.30
N PRO A 207 11.48 4.26 10.32
CA PRO A 207 11.70 5.67 9.96
C PRO A 207 10.53 6.25 9.14
N THR A 208 10.74 7.42 8.53
CA THR A 208 9.83 8.05 7.57
C THR A 208 9.32 7.04 6.53
N GLY A 209 8.06 7.20 6.10
CA GLY A 209 7.38 6.27 5.19
C GLY A 209 6.58 5.18 5.91
N THR A 210 6.95 4.81 7.14
CA THR A 210 6.21 3.80 7.91
C THR A 210 4.90 4.31 8.53
N SER A 211 4.68 5.63 8.54
CA SER A 211 3.43 6.30 8.96
C SER A 211 2.20 5.63 8.39
N GLY A 212 1.16 5.43 9.19
CA GLY A 212 -0.05 4.71 8.81
C GLY A 212 0.07 3.20 8.89
N GLY A 213 1.25 2.66 9.21
CA GLY A 213 1.48 1.22 9.41
C GLY A 213 0.63 0.65 10.54
N PRO A 214 -0.11 -0.45 10.32
CA PRO A 214 -1.09 -0.98 11.27
C PRO A 214 -0.42 -1.68 12.45
N TRP A 215 -1.01 -1.53 13.66
CA TRP A 215 -0.71 -2.27 14.86
C TRP A 215 -1.74 -3.39 15.04
N VAL A 216 -1.35 -4.62 14.75
CA VAL A 216 -2.28 -5.76 14.65
C VAL A 216 -2.11 -6.70 15.83
N VAL A 217 -3.17 -6.94 16.59
CA VAL A 217 -3.24 -7.98 17.63
C VAL A 217 -3.81 -9.27 17.06
N GLY A 218 -3.34 -10.40 17.59
CA GLY A 218 -3.86 -11.72 17.23
C GLY A 218 -3.66 -12.08 15.76
N GLU A 219 -2.57 -11.62 15.15
CA GLU A 219 -2.24 -11.94 13.75
C GLU A 219 -2.19 -13.46 13.53
N ASP A 220 -3.01 -13.95 12.61
CA ASP A 220 -2.99 -15.34 12.17
C ASP A 220 -1.72 -15.60 11.33
N PRO A 221 -0.90 -16.59 11.66
CA PRO A 221 0.37 -16.84 10.99
C PRO A 221 0.25 -17.27 9.52
N LYS A 222 -0.94 -17.69 9.06
CA LYS A 222 -1.18 -18.15 7.68
C LYS A 222 -1.71 -17.02 6.80
N THR A 223 -2.71 -16.28 7.32
CA THR A 223 -3.34 -15.19 6.57
C THR A 223 -2.64 -13.85 6.76
N ARG A 224 -1.87 -13.72 7.84
CA ARG A 224 -1.21 -12.46 8.27
C ARG A 224 -2.22 -11.35 8.55
N LEU A 225 -3.45 -11.72 8.89
CA LEU A 225 -4.55 -10.83 9.25
C LEU A 225 -4.87 -10.96 10.74
N GLY A 226 -5.43 -9.92 11.32
CA GLY A 226 -5.84 -9.89 12.72
C GLY A 226 -6.75 -8.71 13.01
N THR A 227 -6.61 -8.16 14.21
CA THR A 227 -7.39 -6.99 14.64
C THR A 227 -6.48 -5.79 14.78
N VAL A 228 -6.74 -4.73 14.00
CA VAL A 228 -5.98 -3.48 14.09
C VAL A 228 -6.50 -2.63 15.25
N ILE A 229 -5.59 -2.14 16.10
CA ILE A 229 -5.86 -1.33 17.29
C ILE A 229 -5.15 0.02 17.30
N GLY A 230 -4.32 0.29 16.30
CA GLY A 230 -3.53 1.51 16.14
C GLY A 230 -2.89 1.58 14.76
N VAL A 231 -2.33 2.73 14.45
CA VAL A 231 -1.47 2.99 13.28
C VAL A 231 -0.28 3.84 13.71
N ILE A 232 0.85 3.75 13.00
CA ILE A 232 1.96 4.70 13.22
C ILE A 232 1.46 6.10 12.86
N GLY A 233 1.35 6.97 13.85
CA GLY A 233 0.80 8.31 13.79
C GLY A 233 0.62 8.89 15.20
N GLY A 234 0.03 10.07 15.32
CA GLY A 234 -0.22 10.70 16.60
C GLY A 234 0.97 11.50 17.12
N PHE A 235 1.42 11.24 18.35
CA PHE A 235 2.52 11.97 18.96
C PHE A 235 3.75 11.96 18.06
N GLU A 236 4.31 13.16 17.77
CA GLU A 236 5.45 13.34 16.85
C GLU A 236 5.23 12.69 15.46
N TYR A 237 3.98 12.74 14.94
CA TYR A 237 3.59 12.09 13.67
C TYR A 237 3.91 10.59 13.60
N GLY A 238 3.99 9.93 14.74
CA GLY A 238 4.29 8.50 14.85
C GLY A 238 5.65 8.21 15.48
N GLY A 239 6.48 9.24 15.72
CA GLY A 239 7.77 9.19 16.39
C GLY A 239 8.91 9.80 15.58
N ASP A 240 9.73 10.61 16.23
CA ASP A 240 10.97 11.18 15.66
C ASP A 240 12.15 10.19 15.71
N ASP A 241 12.06 9.17 16.57
CA ASP A 241 13.06 8.12 16.72
C ASP A 241 12.62 6.86 15.97
N PRO A 242 13.39 6.33 15.00
CA PRO A 242 13.01 5.15 14.22
C PRO A 242 12.89 3.86 15.05
N ASP A 243 13.30 3.87 16.30
CA ASP A 243 13.22 2.73 17.22
C ASP A 243 12.01 2.78 18.16
N THR A 244 11.21 3.86 18.08
CA THR A 244 10.00 4.04 18.88
C THR A 244 8.87 4.59 18.01
N SER A 245 7.72 3.93 18.06
CA SER A 245 6.52 4.38 17.33
C SER A 245 5.37 4.70 18.28
N TYR A 246 4.53 5.63 17.88
CA TYR A 246 3.31 6.04 18.58
C TYR A 246 2.07 5.81 17.73
N SER A 247 0.92 5.77 18.37
CA SER A 247 -0.39 5.70 17.73
C SER A 247 -1.40 6.47 18.55
N SER A 248 -2.26 7.25 17.89
CA SER A 248 -3.51 7.69 18.50
C SER A 248 -4.26 6.49 19.06
N TYR A 249 -4.83 6.63 20.26
CA TYR A 249 -5.64 5.58 20.87
C TYR A 249 -6.98 5.44 20.14
N PHE A 250 -7.28 4.27 19.63
CA PHE A 250 -8.53 4.02 18.92
C PHE A 250 -9.70 3.98 19.89
N ASP A 251 -10.47 5.04 19.91
CA ASP A 251 -11.63 5.25 20.76
C ASP A 251 -12.94 5.35 19.96
N LYS A 252 -13.97 5.92 20.58
CA LYS A 252 -15.29 6.16 19.97
C LYS A 252 -15.22 7.10 18.75
N ASP A 253 -14.25 8.02 18.70
CA ASP A 253 -14.14 9.00 17.62
C ASP A 253 -13.56 8.34 16.38
N VAL A 254 -12.55 7.45 16.54
CA VAL A 254 -12.05 6.59 15.45
C VAL A 254 -13.14 5.65 14.95
N LEU A 255 -13.94 5.05 15.86
CA LEU A 255 -15.09 4.21 15.47
C LEU A 255 -16.15 5.00 14.68
N ALA A 256 -16.42 6.24 15.07
CA ALA A 256 -17.36 7.10 14.35
C ALA A 256 -16.85 7.43 12.93
N LEU A 257 -15.55 7.72 12.80
CA LEU A 257 -14.90 7.99 11.53
C LEU A 257 -14.96 6.75 10.60
N TYR A 258 -14.60 5.57 11.10
CA TYR A 258 -14.73 4.30 10.38
C TYR A 258 -16.16 4.06 9.87
N ARG A 259 -17.17 4.22 10.76
CA ARG A 259 -18.59 4.07 10.40
C ARG A 259 -19.04 5.07 9.34
N GLN A 260 -18.53 6.31 9.40
CA GLN A 260 -18.85 7.32 8.42
C GLN A 260 -18.24 6.96 7.05
N THR A 261 -17.01 6.43 7.00
CA THR A 261 -16.38 5.95 5.77
C THR A 261 -17.17 4.78 5.18
N THR A 262 -17.43 3.74 5.97
CA THR A 262 -18.15 2.53 5.50
C THR A 262 -19.60 2.78 5.09
N ALA A 263 -20.22 3.87 5.53
CA ALA A 263 -21.57 4.27 5.10
C ALA A 263 -21.59 5.05 3.77
N ARG A 264 -20.44 5.50 3.28
CA ARG A 264 -20.31 6.21 1.99
C ARG A 264 -20.04 5.27 0.81
N THR A 265 -19.58 4.06 1.10
CA THR A 265 -19.17 3.01 0.14
C THR A 265 -20.26 1.95 -0.18
#